data_77cc1bcb4b8e801dcfac8a38a43872c9
#
_entry.id   77cc1bcb4b8e801dcfac8a38a43872c9
#
_cell.length_a   1.000
_cell.length_b   1.000
_cell.length_c   1.000
_cell.angle_alpha   90.00
_cell.angle_beta   90.00
_cell.angle_gamma   90.00
#
_symmetry.space_group_name_H-M   'P 1'
#
loop_
_entity.id
_entity.type
_entity.pdbx_description
1 polymer ?
#
loop_
_entity_poly.entity_id
_entity_poly.type
_entity_poly.pdbx_seq_one_letter_code
_entity_poly.pdbx_strand_id
1 'polypeptide(L)'
;MTDFSWTQDRDKCCELFSRYTALRKATQTFMSERFYKKISARDMESAADRLEIDTHGKAFVFDSENDMTVMFDYALFLNDANGGPVVQRESPKLAKGADAATRELLDVFSNYRYTWLIPINAVPGIGVRCLDLLLGEDVFVVDRGMGSYMRMDGHVTMTGLLPVGDCFMTTGAALPYHGTNADMLPMLDAVGASPHTPITLTVPQRADFAAWSIVTARALGEMDRVRYA
;
A
#
# COMPACT_ATOMS: atom_id res chain seq x y z
N MET A 1 3.15 -21.55 7.14
CA MET A 1 1.72 -21.23 6.90
C MET A 1 1.22 -20.52 8.13
N THR A 2 0.88 -19.27 8.02
CA THR A 2 0.44 -18.43 9.15
C THR A 2 -0.94 -18.93 9.63
N ASP A 3 -1.10 -19.13 10.95
CA ASP A 3 -2.36 -19.59 11.53
C ASP A 3 -3.30 -18.38 11.71
N PHE A 4 -4.44 -18.41 11.01
CA PHE A 4 -5.50 -17.41 11.12
C PHE A 4 -6.74 -17.91 11.89
N SER A 5 -6.64 -18.98 12.66
CA SER A 5 -7.74 -19.50 13.47
C SER A 5 -8.30 -18.47 14.47
N TRP A 6 -7.47 -17.53 14.88
CA TRP A 6 -7.85 -16.41 15.75
C TRP A 6 -8.94 -15.49 15.15
N THR A 7 -9.13 -15.48 13.81
CA THR A 7 -10.18 -14.69 13.16
C THR A 7 -11.60 -15.13 13.54
N GLN A 8 -11.73 -16.29 14.13
CA GLN A 8 -13.00 -16.78 14.69
C GLN A 8 -13.19 -16.38 16.17
N ASP A 9 -12.15 -15.84 16.81
CA ASP A 9 -12.16 -15.36 18.19
C ASP A 9 -12.51 -13.87 18.21
N ARG A 10 -13.71 -13.55 18.69
CA ARG A 10 -14.21 -12.17 18.72
C ARG A 10 -13.33 -11.23 19.55
N ASP A 11 -12.83 -11.71 20.68
CA ASP A 11 -12.05 -10.86 21.59
C ASP A 11 -10.70 -10.52 20.96
N LYS A 12 -10.04 -11.48 20.34
CA LYS A 12 -8.80 -11.24 19.57
C LYS A 12 -9.03 -10.31 18.38
N CYS A 13 -10.13 -10.47 17.67
CA CYS A 13 -10.50 -9.54 16.59
C CYS A 13 -10.70 -8.12 17.10
N CYS A 14 -11.38 -7.93 18.25
CA CYS A 14 -11.58 -6.63 18.85
C CYS A 14 -10.26 -5.99 19.33
N GLU A 15 -9.37 -6.78 19.94
CA GLU A 15 -8.05 -6.32 20.36
C GLU A 15 -7.21 -5.88 19.15
N LEU A 16 -7.13 -6.69 18.13
CA LEU A 16 -6.43 -6.36 16.89
C LEU A 16 -6.98 -5.07 16.26
N PHE A 17 -8.31 -4.94 16.18
CA PHE A 17 -8.95 -3.76 15.61
C PHE A 17 -8.69 -2.49 16.43
N SER A 18 -8.67 -2.61 17.75
CA SER A 18 -8.30 -1.49 18.64
C SER A 18 -6.87 -1.04 18.43
N ARG A 19 -5.94 -2.00 18.33
CA ARG A 19 -4.53 -1.74 18.03
C ARG A 19 -4.36 -1.09 16.65
N TYR A 20 -5.03 -1.62 15.63
CA TYR A 20 -5.07 -1.05 14.29
C TYR A 20 -5.56 0.40 14.29
N THR A 21 -6.67 0.68 14.97
CA THR A 21 -7.25 2.04 15.00
C THR A 21 -6.28 3.04 15.63
N ALA A 22 -5.64 2.67 16.72
CA ALA A 22 -4.64 3.51 17.40
C ALA A 22 -3.43 3.75 16.47
N LEU A 23 -2.88 2.70 15.86
CA LEU A 23 -1.71 2.80 15.00
C LEU A 23 -2.03 3.58 13.71
N ARG A 24 -3.20 3.35 13.09
CA ARG A 24 -3.64 4.10 11.91
C ARG A 24 -3.72 5.60 12.19
N LYS A 25 -4.30 5.99 13.32
CA LYS A 25 -4.34 7.40 13.72
C LYS A 25 -2.95 7.97 13.93
N ALA A 26 -2.07 7.24 14.63
CA ALA A 26 -0.71 7.68 14.89
C ALA A 26 0.11 7.82 13.60
N THR A 27 0.02 6.84 12.67
CA THR A 27 0.72 6.89 11.38
C THR A 27 0.22 8.04 10.51
N GLN A 28 -1.10 8.27 10.42
CA GLN A 28 -1.67 9.40 9.67
C GLN A 28 -1.21 10.75 10.21
N THR A 29 -1.25 10.92 11.53
CA THR A 29 -0.75 12.14 12.19
C THR A 29 0.73 12.35 11.91
N PHE A 30 1.54 11.30 12.08
CA PHE A 30 2.99 11.38 11.85
C PHE A 30 3.31 11.69 10.39
N MET A 31 2.64 11.04 9.43
CA MET A 31 2.81 11.35 8.01
C MET A 31 2.53 12.81 7.70
N SER A 32 1.40 13.34 8.17
CA SER A 32 1.01 14.74 7.90
C SER A 32 1.95 15.76 8.55
N GLU A 33 2.44 15.50 9.74
CA GLU A 33 3.28 16.42 10.48
C GLU A 33 4.76 16.36 10.07
N ARG A 34 5.23 15.19 9.65
CA ARG A 34 6.66 14.93 9.47
C ARG A 34 7.05 14.65 8.03
N PHE A 35 6.38 13.71 7.36
CA PHE A 35 6.80 13.27 6.03
C PHE A 35 6.27 14.12 4.88
N TYR A 36 4.99 14.50 4.88
CA TYR A 36 4.44 15.30 3.78
C TYR A 36 5.16 16.64 3.61
N LYS A 37 5.63 17.22 4.71
CA LYS A 37 6.44 18.47 4.68
C LYS A 37 7.84 18.27 4.10
N LYS A 38 8.26 17.03 3.86
CA LYS A 38 9.58 16.66 3.30
C LYS A 38 9.52 16.26 1.84
N ILE A 39 8.32 16.10 1.31
CA ILE A 39 8.14 15.88 -0.12
C ILE A 39 8.49 17.19 -0.85
N SER A 40 9.52 17.16 -1.67
CA SER A 40 9.91 18.30 -2.49
C SER A 40 9.08 18.39 -3.77
N ALA A 41 9.05 19.54 -4.42
CA ALA A 41 8.44 19.69 -5.73
C ALA A 41 9.01 18.67 -6.74
N ARG A 42 10.32 18.43 -6.67
CA ARG A 42 10.99 17.44 -7.53
C ARG A 42 10.57 16.00 -7.24
N ASP A 43 10.26 15.64 -5.98
CA ASP A 43 9.72 14.32 -5.66
C ASP A 43 8.32 14.15 -6.27
N MET A 44 7.49 15.22 -6.21
CA MET A 44 6.15 15.21 -6.80
C MET A 44 6.18 15.19 -8.32
N GLU A 45 7.03 15.98 -8.95
CA GLU A 45 7.23 15.99 -10.40
C GLU A 45 7.67 14.61 -10.90
N SER A 46 8.67 14.01 -10.23
CA SER A 46 9.12 12.66 -10.58
C SER A 46 8.04 11.59 -10.36
N ALA A 47 7.22 11.70 -9.31
CA ALA A 47 6.10 10.80 -9.09
C ALA A 47 5.03 10.96 -10.18
N ALA A 48 4.70 12.20 -10.55
CA ALA A 48 3.75 12.48 -11.63
C ALA A 48 4.21 11.90 -12.97
N ASP A 49 5.48 12.13 -13.32
CA ASP A 49 6.07 11.59 -14.56
C ASP A 49 6.00 10.06 -14.59
N ARG A 50 6.34 9.39 -13.48
CA ARG A 50 6.31 7.92 -13.37
C ARG A 50 4.90 7.35 -13.43
N LEU A 51 3.92 8.08 -12.90
CA LEU A 51 2.51 7.67 -12.86
C LEU A 51 1.70 8.18 -14.05
N GLU A 52 2.36 8.83 -15.01
CA GLU A 52 1.73 9.43 -16.19
C GLU A 52 0.58 10.39 -15.82
N ILE A 53 0.78 11.16 -14.73
CA ILE A 53 -0.17 12.18 -14.28
C ILE A 53 0.13 13.47 -15.03
N ASP A 54 -0.87 14.00 -15.72
CA ASP A 54 -0.75 15.20 -16.50
C ASP A 54 -0.42 16.43 -15.66
N THR A 55 0.35 17.34 -16.25
CA THR A 55 0.68 18.63 -15.63
C THR A 55 0.25 19.79 -16.52
N HIS A 56 -0.34 20.81 -15.91
CA HIS A 56 -0.62 22.07 -16.58
C HIS A 56 0.13 23.22 -15.88
N GLY A 57 1.26 23.62 -16.47
CA GLY A 57 2.20 24.54 -15.83
C GLY A 57 2.85 23.95 -14.60
N LYS A 58 2.47 24.43 -13.40
CA LYS A 58 2.94 23.89 -12.11
C LYS A 58 1.89 23.07 -11.36
N ALA A 59 0.72 22.87 -11.94
CA ALA A 59 -0.38 22.17 -11.33
C ALA A 59 -0.45 20.73 -11.89
N PHE A 60 -0.68 19.75 -11.00
CA PHE A 60 -1.02 18.39 -11.40
C PHE A 60 -2.51 18.31 -11.74
N VAL A 61 -2.85 17.60 -12.79
CA VAL A 61 -4.21 17.36 -13.23
C VAL A 61 -4.58 15.93 -12.85
N PHE A 62 -5.52 15.79 -11.93
CA PHE A 62 -6.00 14.50 -11.45
C PHE A 62 -7.33 14.16 -12.10
N ASP A 63 -7.49 12.97 -12.62
CA ASP A 63 -8.74 12.44 -13.14
C ASP A 63 -9.68 12.03 -12.00
N SER A 64 -9.10 11.66 -10.84
CA SER A 64 -9.85 11.26 -9.65
C SER A 64 -9.15 11.72 -8.35
N GLU A 65 -9.88 11.74 -7.22
CA GLU A 65 -9.29 11.98 -5.90
C GLU A 65 -8.28 10.89 -5.52
N ASN A 66 -8.42 9.70 -6.08
CA ASN A 66 -7.52 8.59 -5.84
C ASN A 66 -6.15 8.81 -6.46
N ASP A 67 -6.05 9.48 -7.61
CA ASP A 67 -4.78 9.82 -8.25
C ASP A 67 -3.88 10.62 -7.30
N MET A 68 -4.45 11.58 -6.59
CA MET A 68 -3.70 12.38 -5.63
C MET A 68 -3.17 11.51 -4.47
N THR A 69 -4.02 10.65 -3.90
CA THR A 69 -3.62 9.75 -2.81
C THR A 69 -2.51 8.81 -3.23
N VAL A 70 -2.66 8.20 -4.39
CA VAL A 70 -1.70 7.26 -4.97
C VAL A 70 -0.36 7.95 -5.29
N MET A 71 -0.39 9.17 -5.83
CA MET A 71 0.81 9.94 -6.13
C MET A 71 1.58 10.31 -4.85
N PHE A 72 0.88 10.70 -3.77
CA PHE A 72 1.52 10.96 -2.49
C PHE A 72 2.14 9.69 -1.88
N ASP A 73 1.43 8.57 -1.90
CA ASP A 73 1.96 7.29 -1.44
C ASP A 73 3.19 6.87 -2.25
N TYR A 74 3.13 7.02 -3.58
CA TYR A 74 4.26 6.72 -4.45
C TYR A 74 5.48 7.61 -4.12
N ALA A 75 5.29 8.90 -3.99
CA ALA A 75 6.37 9.84 -3.64
C ALA A 75 7.00 9.53 -2.27
N LEU A 76 6.17 9.12 -1.29
CA LEU A 76 6.64 8.80 0.06
C LEU A 76 7.42 7.50 0.14
N PHE A 77 6.92 6.44 -0.47
CA PHE A 77 7.35 5.08 -0.17
C PHE A 77 8.09 4.39 -1.31
N LEU A 78 7.91 4.83 -2.55
CA LEU A 78 8.30 4.08 -3.73
C LEU A 78 9.25 4.84 -4.65
N ASN A 79 9.06 6.15 -4.82
CA ASN A 79 9.83 6.95 -5.76
C ASN A 79 11.34 6.85 -5.48
N ASP A 80 12.07 6.21 -6.38
CA ASP A 80 13.51 5.99 -6.29
C ASP A 80 14.36 7.16 -6.79
N ALA A 81 13.73 8.20 -7.34
CA ALA A 81 14.39 9.44 -7.72
C ALA A 81 14.93 10.22 -6.49
N ASN A 82 15.79 11.17 -6.74
CA ASN A 82 16.31 12.10 -5.71
C ASN A 82 16.97 11.42 -4.50
N GLY A 83 17.54 10.24 -4.67
CA GLY A 83 18.21 9.48 -3.62
C GLY A 83 17.31 8.52 -2.84
N GLY A 84 16.18 8.18 -3.41
CA GLY A 84 15.23 7.17 -2.90
C GLY A 84 13.96 7.75 -2.27
N PRO A 85 13.05 6.90 -1.81
CA PRO A 85 11.78 7.29 -1.20
C PRO A 85 11.95 8.26 -0.04
N VAL A 86 11.02 9.19 0.13
CA VAL A 86 11.09 10.23 1.18
C VAL A 86 11.20 9.59 2.57
N VAL A 87 10.41 8.54 2.84
CA VAL A 87 10.47 7.81 4.12
C VAL A 87 11.87 7.26 4.35
N GLN A 88 12.49 6.64 3.35
CA GLN A 88 13.83 6.07 3.48
C GLN A 88 14.91 7.14 3.73
N ARG A 89 14.81 8.30 3.07
CA ARG A 89 15.77 9.40 3.24
C ARG A 89 15.63 10.14 4.57
N GLU A 90 14.40 10.28 5.06
CA GLU A 90 14.10 11.12 6.23
C GLU A 90 14.06 10.32 7.55
N SER A 91 13.70 9.04 7.54
CA SER A 91 13.61 8.23 8.76
C SER A 91 14.90 8.23 9.60
N PRO A 92 16.11 8.09 9.03
CA PRO A 92 17.34 8.14 9.82
C PRO A 92 17.58 9.50 10.49
N LYS A 93 17.10 10.59 9.87
CA LYS A 93 17.22 11.95 10.44
C LYS A 93 16.23 12.14 11.57
N LEU A 94 14.98 11.67 11.39
CA LEU A 94 13.92 11.75 12.40
C LEU A 94 14.18 10.83 13.60
N ALA A 95 14.91 9.73 13.41
CA ALA A 95 15.27 8.80 14.49
C ALA A 95 16.31 9.37 15.47
N LYS A 96 17.07 10.42 15.07
CA LYS A 96 18.07 11.05 15.94
C LYS A 96 17.38 11.79 17.09
N GLY A 97 17.59 11.29 18.31
CA GLY A 97 16.98 11.87 19.51
C GLY A 97 15.49 11.56 19.69
N ALA A 98 14.90 10.71 18.85
CA ALA A 98 13.51 10.33 18.93
C ALA A 98 13.21 9.51 20.19
N ASP A 99 12.00 9.66 20.71
CA ASP A 99 11.45 8.80 21.77
C ASP A 99 11.10 7.40 21.23
N ALA A 100 10.71 6.50 22.12
CA ALA A 100 10.39 5.12 21.77
C ALA A 100 9.20 5.02 20.82
N ALA A 101 8.16 5.82 21.04
CA ALA A 101 6.95 5.81 20.20
C ALA A 101 7.24 6.28 18.77
N THR A 102 8.05 7.34 18.63
CA THR A 102 8.50 7.81 17.31
C THR A 102 9.33 6.76 16.59
N ARG A 103 10.22 6.05 17.30
CA ARG A 103 11.03 4.97 16.67
C ARG A 103 10.16 3.81 16.20
N GLU A 104 9.16 3.42 16.98
CA GLU A 104 8.19 2.39 16.60
C GLU A 104 7.45 2.78 15.31
N LEU A 105 6.98 4.02 15.19
CA LEU A 105 6.35 4.51 13.97
C LEU A 105 7.32 4.52 12.76
N LEU A 106 8.56 4.94 12.96
CA LEU A 106 9.57 4.92 11.90
C LEU A 106 9.89 3.50 11.44
N ASP A 107 9.86 2.51 12.36
CA ASP A 107 10.01 1.11 12.04
C ASP A 107 8.82 0.60 11.19
N VAL A 108 7.59 0.94 11.57
CA VAL A 108 6.38 0.64 10.77
C VAL A 108 6.52 1.17 9.35
N PHE A 109 6.94 2.42 9.17
CA PHE A 109 7.12 3.01 7.84
C PHE A 109 8.28 2.39 7.05
N SER A 110 9.37 2.03 7.72
CA SER A 110 10.53 1.40 7.09
C SER A 110 10.23 -0.01 6.58
N ASN A 111 9.21 -0.66 7.14
CA ASN A 111 8.71 -1.96 6.73
C ASN A 111 7.53 -1.88 5.74
N TYR A 112 7.32 -0.72 5.12
CA TYR A 112 6.36 -0.57 4.04
C TYR A 112 6.68 -1.50 2.87
N ARG A 113 5.62 -2.08 2.28
CA ARG A 113 5.72 -2.82 1.02
C ARG A 113 4.53 -2.53 0.11
N TYR A 114 4.79 -2.48 -1.18
CA TYR A 114 3.75 -2.47 -2.21
C TYR A 114 3.57 -3.88 -2.73
N THR A 115 2.33 -4.33 -2.87
CA THR A 115 2.03 -5.69 -3.28
C THR A 115 0.67 -5.81 -3.96
N TRP A 116 0.42 -6.99 -4.51
CA TRP A 116 -0.85 -7.41 -5.06
C TRP A 116 -1.45 -8.49 -4.17
N LEU A 117 -2.72 -8.30 -3.81
CA LEU A 117 -3.46 -9.15 -2.91
C LEU A 117 -4.63 -9.83 -3.63
N ILE A 118 -4.70 -11.15 -3.54
CA ILE A 118 -5.90 -11.89 -3.91
C ILE A 118 -6.70 -12.18 -2.63
N PRO A 119 -7.95 -11.72 -2.50
CA PRO A 119 -8.76 -11.99 -1.32
C PRO A 119 -9.12 -13.48 -1.25
N ILE A 120 -8.97 -14.06 -0.06
CA ILE A 120 -9.30 -15.48 0.23
C ILE A 120 -10.55 -15.55 1.10
N ASN A 121 -10.60 -14.76 2.17
CA ASN A 121 -11.70 -14.78 3.12
C ASN A 121 -11.83 -13.45 3.86
N ALA A 122 -13.03 -12.89 3.88
CA ALA A 122 -13.32 -11.66 4.61
C ALA A 122 -13.81 -11.97 6.03
N VAL A 123 -13.35 -11.16 6.99
CA VAL A 123 -13.88 -11.09 8.35
C VAL A 123 -14.62 -9.76 8.47
N PRO A 124 -15.97 -9.77 8.42
CA PRO A 124 -16.78 -8.57 8.34
C PRO A 124 -16.45 -7.56 9.44
N GLY A 125 -16.20 -6.31 9.06
CA GLY A 125 -15.88 -5.21 9.96
C GLY A 125 -14.47 -5.22 10.57
N ILE A 126 -13.65 -6.22 10.23
CA ILE A 126 -12.27 -6.36 10.73
C ILE A 126 -11.26 -6.26 9.59
N GLY A 127 -11.36 -7.13 8.58
CA GLY A 127 -10.37 -7.18 7.52
C GLY A 127 -10.51 -8.38 6.60
N VAL A 128 -9.45 -8.69 5.85
CA VAL A 128 -9.45 -9.73 4.82
C VAL A 128 -8.17 -10.56 4.92
N ARG A 129 -8.30 -11.89 4.86
CA ARG A 129 -7.19 -12.79 4.56
C ARG A 129 -6.96 -12.77 3.05
N CYS A 130 -5.74 -12.53 2.63
CA CYS A 130 -5.35 -12.45 1.23
C CYS A 130 -4.12 -13.34 0.97
N LEU A 131 -3.98 -13.81 -0.27
CA LEU A 131 -2.69 -14.25 -0.79
C LEU A 131 -1.93 -13.02 -1.27
N ASP A 132 -0.74 -12.79 -0.71
CA ASP A 132 0.20 -11.80 -1.20
C ASP A 132 1.00 -12.40 -2.36
N LEU A 133 0.80 -11.88 -3.58
CA LEU A 133 1.41 -12.45 -4.79
C LEU A 133 2.92 -12.24 -4.87
N LEU A 134 3.47 -11.22 -4.22
CA LEU A 134 4.91 -10.99 -4.22
C LEU A 134 5.63 -11.84 -3.15
N LEU A 135 4.99 -12.06 -2.00
CA LEU A 135 5.54 -12.92 -0.95
C LEU A 135 5.24 -14.40 -1.14
N GLY A 136 4.21 -14.72 -1.94
CA GLY A 136 3.76 -16.11 -2.10
C GLY A 136 3.15 -16.71 -0.83
N GLU A 137 2.67 -15.88 0.08
CA GLU A 137 2.13 -16.31 1.38
C GLU A 137 0.79 -15.64 1.73
N ASP A 138 0.05 -16.28 2.62
CA ASP A 138 -1.18 -15.73 3.16
C ASP A 138 -0.87 -14.64 4.19
N VAL A 139 -1.55 -13.51 4.05
CA VAL A 139 -1.47 -12.36 4.97
C VAL A 139 -2.86 -11.96 5.43
N PHE A 140 -2.96 -11.32 6.59
CA PHE A 140 -4.20 -10.70 7.04
C PHE A 140 -4.07 -9.18 6.98
N VAL A 141 -4.97 -8.54 6.24
CA VAL A 141 -5.06 -7.09 6.13
C VAL A 141 -6.20 -6.60 6.99
N VAL A 142 -5.87 -5.83 8.03
CA VAL A 142 -6.85 -5.17 8.88
C VAL A 142 -7.32 -3.91 8.18
N ASP A 143 -8.49 -3.98 7.60
CA ASP A 143 -9.12 -2.87 6.91
C ASP A 143 -10.64 -3.07 6.91
N ARG A 144 -11.37 -2.14 7.54
CA ARG A 144 -12.81 -2.26 7.71
C ARG A 144 -13.56 -2.22 6.38
N GLY A 145 -13.10 -1.37 5.47
CA GLY A 145 -13.69 -1.24 4.13
C GLY A 145 -13.51 -2.54 3.35
N MET A 146 -12.29 -3.04 3.27
CA MET A 146 -12.01 -4.33 2.63
C MET A 146 -12.80 -5.47 3.26
N GLY A 147 -12.84 -5.56 4.59
CA GLY A 147 -13.59 -6.60 5.30
C GLY A 147 -15.10 -6.57 5.10
N SER A 148 -15.67 -5.41 4.76
CA SER A 148 -17.13 -5.24 4.60
C SER A 148 -17.59 -5.24 3.15
N TYR A 149 -16.76 -4.76 2.22
CA TYR A 149 -17.16 -4.48 0.83
C TYR A 149 -16.34 -5.25 -0.20
N MET A 150 -15.27 -5.94 0.20
CA MET A 150 -14.43 -6.65 -0.75
C MET A 150 -15.20 -7.81 -1.37
N ARG A 151 -15.30 -7.79 -2.69
CA ARG A 151 -15.83 -8.91 -3.44
C ARG A 151 -14.79 -10.04 -3.47
N MET A 152 -15.24 -11.27 -3.30
CA MET A 152 -14.40 -12.46 -3.30
C MET A 152 -14.38 -13.13 -4.69
N ASP A 153 -14.72 -12.38 -5.74
CA ASP A 153 -14.93 -12.88 -7.10
C ASP A 153 -13.66 -12.85 -7.99
N GLY A 154 -12.50 -12.90 -7.34
CA GLY A 154 -11.21 -13.12 -8.03
C GLY A 154 -10.53 -11.85 -8.53
N HIS A 155 -10.96 -10.65 -8.10
CA HIS A 155 -10.20 -9.44 -8.37
C HIS A 155 -8.95 -9.34 -7.48
N VAL A 156 -7.98 -8.61 -7.97
CA VAL A 156 -6.75 -8.31 -7.24
C VAL A 156 -6.83 -6.92 -6.66
N THR A 157 -6.27 -6.73 -5.48
CA THR A 157 -6.10 -5.40 -4.89
C THR A 157 -4.62 -5.06 -4.87
N MET A 158 -4.27 -3.97 -5.53
CA MET A 158 -2.92 -3.40 -5.54
C MET A 158 -2.83 -2.34 -4.45
N THR A 159 -1.91 -2.47 -3.51
CA THR A 159 -1.85 -1.55 -2.37
C THR A 159 -0.49 -1.53 -1.68
N GLY A 160 -0.24 -0.42 -0.97
CA GLY A 160 0.81 -0.33 0.01
C GLY A 160 0.36 -0.90 1.36
N LEU A 161 1.23 -1.66 2.00
CA LEU A 161 1.00 -2.28 3.30
C LEU A 161 1.98 -1.77 4.35
N LEU A 162 1.46 -1.50 5.54
CA LEU A 162 2.21 -1.22 6.76
C LEU A 162 1.94 -2.31 7.79
N PRO A 163 2.95 -2.78 8.54
CA PRO A 163 2.76 -3.84 9.52
C PRO A 163 1.94 -3.37 10.74
N VAL A 164 1.11 -4.27 11.27
CA VAL A 164 0.33 -4.13 12.51
C VAL A 164 0.50 -5.42 13.32
N GLY A 165 1.60 -5.57 14.03
CA GLY A 165 1.99 -6.86 14.62
C GLY A 165 2.23 -7.91 13.53
N ASP A 166 1.55 -9.04 13.61
CA ASP A 166 1.63 -10.13 12.62
C ASP A 166 0.67 -9.92 11.43
N CYS A 167 -0.03 -8.80 11.39
CA CYS A 167 -0.97 -8.42 10.35
C CYS A 167 -0.48 -7.17 9.61
N PHE A 168 -1.28 -6.69 8.66
CA PHE A 168 -0.99 -5.48 7.90
C PHE A 168 -2.18 -4.54 7.87
N MET A 169 -1.94 -3.27 7.58
CA MET A 169 -2.96 -2.29 7.22
C MET A 169 -2.60 -1.64 5.88
N THR A 170 -3.59 -1.18 5.14
CA THR A 170 -3.37 -0.41 3.92
C THR A 170 -2.93 1.02 4.24
N THR A 171 -2.15 1.64 3.36
CA THR A 171 -1.84 3.09 3.45
C THR A 171 -3.04 3.97 3.13
N GLY A 172 -4.06 3.41 2.48
CA GLY A 172 -5.25 4.10 2.01
C GLY A 172 -5.39 4.10 0.48
N ALA A 173 -4.29 3.95 -0.25
CA ALA A 173 -4.28 3.81 -1.70
C ALA A 173 -4.44 2.33 -2.10
N ALA A 174 -5.63 1.79 -1.96
CA ALA A 174 -5.94 0.42 -2.37
C ALA A 174 -6.70 0.45 -3.71
N LEU A 175 -6.08 -0.08 -4.76
CA LEU A 175 -6.63 -0.08 -6.11
C LEU A 175 -7.16 -1.47 -6.46
N PRO A 176 -8.47 -1.63 -6.62
CA PRO A 176 -9.03 -2.89 -7.13
C PRO A 176 -8.68 -3.04 -8.61
N TYR A 177 -8.35 -4.24 -9.01
CA TYR A 177 -8.12 -4.60 -10.40
C TYR A 177 -9.08 -5.74 -10.79
N HIS A 178 -9.94 -5.47 -11.75
CA HIS A 178 -10.99 -6.39 -12.21
C HIS A 178 -10.61 -7.06 -13.54
N GLY A 179 -9.36 -6.98 -13.96
CA GLY A 179 -8.86 -7.68 -15.14
C GLY A 179 -8.94 -9.19 -15.00
N THR A 180 -8.85 -9.89 -16.12
CA THR A 180 -8.79 -11.35 -16.13
C THR A 180 -7.43 -11.85 -15.67
N ASN A 181 -7.34 -13.12 -15.25
CA ASN A 181 -6.04 -13.75 -14.97
C ASN A 181 -5.10 -13.68 -16.21
N ALA A 182 -5.65 -13.66 -17.42
CA ALA A 182 -4.87 -13.54 -18.64
C ALA A 182 -4.16 -12.19 -18.76
N ASP A 183 -4.76 -11.11 -18.23
CA ASP A 183 -4.15 -9.78 -18.23
C ASP A 183 -3.09 -9.65 -17.12
N MET A 184 -3.24 -10.40 -16.03
CA MET A 184 -2.35 -10.36 -14.88
C MET A 184 -1.10 -11.21 -15.03
N LEU A 185 -1.21 -12.37 -15.70
CA LEU A 185 -0.08 -13.30 -15.87
C LEU A 185 1.14 -12.65 -16.49
N PRO A 186 1.04 -11.88 -17.60
CA PRO A 186 2.20 -11.18 -18.16
C PRO A 186 2.83 -10.19 -17.18
N MET A 187 2.02 -9.61 -16.29
CA MET A 187 2.47 -8.67 -15.29
C MET A 187 3.26 -9.38 -14.18
N LEU A 188 2.81 -10.51 -13.73
CA LEU A 188 3.51 -11.34 -12.76
C LEU A 188 4.79 -11.94 -13.35
N ASP A 189 4.71 -12.42 -14.59
CA ASP A 189 5.87 -12.98 -15.31
C ASP A 189 6.99 -11.94 -15.50
N ALA A 190 6.62 -10.69 -15.80
CA ALA A 190 7.60 -9.60 -15.98
C ALA A 190 8.44 -9.32 -14.73
N VAL A 191 7.91 -9.59 -13.53
CA VAL A 191 8.64 -9.45 -12.26
C VAL A 191 9.10 -10.80 -11.70
N GLY A 192 8.87 -11.90 -12.42
CA GLY A 192 9.22 -13.25 -11.97
C GLY A 192 8.35 -13.77 -10.83
N ALA A 193 7.18 -13.15 -10.61
CA ALA A 193 6.25 -13.59 -9.58
C ALA A 193 5.40 -14.76 -10.07
N SER A 194 5.16 -15.69 -9.20
CA SER A 194 4.13 -16.71 -9.38
C SER A 194 3.45 -17.00 -8.05
N PRO A 195 2.21 -17.47 -8.04
CA PRO A 195 1.55 -17.88 -6.80
C PRO A 195 2.47 -18.83 -6.00
N HIS A 196 2.65 -18.53 -4.71
CA HIS A 196 3.48 -19.32 -3.78
C HIS A 196 5.00 -19.30 -4.03
N THR A 197 5.50 -18.45 -4.92
CA THR A 197 6.94 -18.24 -5.12
C THR A 197 7.29 -16.83 -4.67
N PRO A 198 7.88 -16.65 -3.48
CA PRO A 198 8.23 -15.32 -2.99
C PRO A 198 9.30 -14.69 -3.88
N ILE A 199 9.14 -13.41 -4.17
CA ILE A 199 10.15 -12.61 -4.84
C ILE A 199 10.57 -11.43 -3.97
N THR A 200 11.85 -11.10 -4.06
CA THR A 200 12.39 -9.90 -3.42
C THR A 200 12.74 -8.89 -4.50
N LEU A 201 12.00 -7.79 -4.53
CA LEU A 201 12.28 -6.69 -5.43
C LEU A 201 13.26 -5.69 -4.79
N THR A 202 14.24 -5.25 -5.55
CA THR A 202 15.07 -4.08 -5.19
C THR A 202 14.21 -2.80 -5.14
N VAL A 203 14.72 -1.72 -4.55
CA VAL A 203 13.99 -0.44 -4.47
C VAL A 203 13.54 0.04 -5.86
N PRO A 204 14.41 0.09 -6.90
CA PRO A 204 13.97 0.48 -8.25
C PRO A 204 12.92 -0.47 -8.83
N GLN A 205 13.09 -1.79 -8.69
CA GLN A 205 12.11 -2.75 -9.19
C GLN A 205 10.74 -2.61 -8.52
N ARG A 206 10.70 -2.28 -7.22
CA ARG A 206 9.43 -1.97 -6.52
C ARG A 206 8.79 -0.70 -7.05
N ALA A 207 9.60 0.34 -7.31
CA ALA A 207 9.12 1.58 -7.88
C ALA A 207 8.52 1.36 -9.27
N ASP A 208 9.22 0.63 -10.14
CA ASP A 208 8.75 0.31 -11.49
C ASP A 208 7.49 -0.55 -11.46
N PHE A 209 7.45 -1.59 -10.62
CA PHE A 209 6.29 -2.47 -10.46
C PHE A 209 5.05 -1.71 -9.98
N ALA A 210 5.22 -0.83 -8.98
CA ALA A 210 4.12 -0.03 -8.46
C ALA A 210 3.64 0.99 -9.49
N ALA A 211 4.55 1.71 -10.15
CA ALA A 211 4.20 2.70 -11.17
C ALA A 211 3.40 2.03 -12.30
N TRP A 212 3.90 0.93 -12.82
CA TRP A 212 3.22 0.17 -13.85
C TRP A 212 1.84 -0.34 -13.43
N SER A 213 1.72 -0.86 -12.19
CA SER A 213 0.43 -1.29 -11.63
C SER A 213 -0.58 -0.15 -11.58
N ILE A 214 -0.15 1.03 -11.13
CA ILE A 214 -0.98 2.23 -10.98
C ILE A 214 -1.40 2.77 -12.36
N VAL A 215 -0.45 2.91 -13.28
CA VAL A 215 -0.73 3.38 -14.66
C VAL A 215 -1.71 2.45 -15.36
N THR A 216 -1.54 1.13 -15.21
CA THR A 216 -2.47 0.14 -15.77
C THR A 216 -3.86 0.28 -15.15
N ALA A 217 -3.97 0.42 -13.83
CA ALA A 217 -5.27 0.61 -13.16
C ALA A 217 -5.97 1.89 -13.63
N ARG A 218 -5.23 2.99 -13.83
CA ARG A 218 -5.76 4.23 -14.39
C ARG A 218 -6.27 4.03 -15.82
N ALA A 219 -5.47 3.44 -16.68
CA ALA A 219 -5.84 3.19 -18.08
C ALA A 219 -7.12 2.32 -18.22
N LEU A 220 -7.39 1.46 -17.24
CA LEU A 220 -8.56 0.60 -17.19
C LEU A 220 -9.77 1.25 -16.47
N GLY A 221 -9.65 2.49 -15.98
CA GLY A 221 -10.71 3.18 -15.26
C GLY A 221 -11.00 2.62 -13.86
N GLU A 222 -10.07 1.86 -13.29
CA GLU A 222 -10.25 1.24 -11.97
C GLU A 222 -10.19 2.28 -10.83
N MET A 223 -9.58 3.43 -11.07
CA MET A 223 -9.47 4.52 -10.08
C MET A 223 -10.82 5.05 -9.61
N ASP A 224 -11.81 5.08 -10.48
CA ASP A 224 -13.16 5.56 -10.17
C ASP A 224 -13.98 4.59 -9.32
N ARG A 225 -13.50 3.36 -9.17
CA ARG A 225 -14.19 2.31 -8.41
C ARG A 225 -13.78 2.27 -6.94
N VAL A 226 -12.74 2.99 -6.57
CA VAL A 226 -12.30 3.10 -5.17
C VAL A 226 -13.26 4.03 -4.43
N ARG A 227 -13.92 3.52 -3.41
CA ARG A 227 -14.77 4.30 -2.51
C ARG A 227 -14.21 4.21 -1.10
N TYR A 228 -13.85 5.33 -0.55
CA TYR A 228 -13.51 5.44 0.86
C TYR A 228 -14.81 5.44 1.68
N ALA A 229 -14.93 4.49 2.63
CA ALA A 229 -16.05 4.40 3.56
C ALA A 229 -15.77 5.22 4.83
#